data_e4dba2cfda0af24d977a4c41914d6ab4
#
_entry.id   e4dba2cfda0af24d977a4c41914d6ab4
#
_cell.length_a   1.000
_cell.length_b   1.000
_cell.length_c   1.000
_cell.angle_alpha   90.00
_cell.angle_beta   90.00
_cell.angle_gamma   90.00
#
_symmetry.space_group_name_H-M   'P 1'
#
loop_
_entity.id
_entity.type
_entity.pdbx_description
1 polymer ?
#
loop_
_entity_poly.entity_id
_entity_poly.type
_entity_poly.pdbx_seq_one_letter_code
_entity_poly.pdbx_strand_id
1 'polypeptide(L)'
;MTGGLIKGALRALVAYLELRNKTHYHRVVTESRDKQKKLINEIETLRTAGDVDSNDRADLLRDELLDEKRHLKHISAFYLKSVEGDSDSK
;
A
#
# COMPACT_ATOMS: atom_id res chain seq x y z
N MET A 1 -27.37 -12.45 30.27
CA MET A 1 -27.61 -12.96 28.94
C MET A 1 -27.47 -11.91 27.85
N THR A 2 -27.44 -10.67 28.22
CA THR A 2 -27.11 -9.56 27.31
C THR A 2 -25.67 -9.63 26.80
N GLY A 3 -24.75 -10.31 27.54
CA GLY A 3 -23.34 -10.44 27.12
C GLY A 3 -23.11 -11.28 25.86
N GLY A 4 -24.00 -12.24 25.53
CA GLY A 4 -23.90 -13.04 24.32
C GLY A 4 -24.23 -12.26 23.05
N LEU A 5 -25.21 -11.37 23.12
CA LEU A 5 -25.58 -10.49 22.02
C LEU A 5 -24.49 -9.46 21.74
N ILE A 6 -23.89 -8.92 22.79
CA ILE A 6 -22.75 -7.96 22.66
C ILE A 6 -21.55 -8.63 22.00
N LYS A 7 -21.21 -9.86 22.39
CA LYS A 7 -20.11 -10.61 21.76
C LYS A 7 -20.37 -10.88 20.27
N GLY A 8 -21.58 -11.26 19.92
CA GLY A 8 -21.96 -11.47 18.52
C GLY A 8 -21.85 -10.20 17.69
N ALA A 9 -22.34 -9.07 18.24
CA ALA A 9 -22.24 -7.77 17.58
C ALA A 9 -20.78 -7.34 17.40
N LEU A 10 -19.94 -7.54 18.42
CA LEU A 10 -18.52 -7.21 18.34
C LEU A 10 -17.79 -8.06 17.29
N ARG A 11 -18.10 -9.37 17.21
CA ARG A 11 -17.53 -10.24 16.18
C ARG A 11 -17.93 -9.80 14.77
N ALA A 12 -19.20 -9.46 14.58
CA ALA A 12 -19.68 -8.95 13.30
C ALA A 12 -18.99 -7.65 12.91
N LEU A 13 -18.81 -6.74 13.88
CA LEU A 13 -18.11 -5.48 13.65
C LEU A 13 -16.64 -5.70 13.29
N VAL A 14 -15.94 -6.58 14.01
CA VAL A 14 -14.55 -6.91 13.72
C VAL A 14 -14.41 -7.53 12.34
N ALA A 15 -15.28 -8.48 11.97
CA ALA A 15 -15.28 -9.09 10.64
C ALA A 15 -15.51 -8.05 9.54
N TYR A 16 -16.42 -7.11 9.76
CA TYR A 16 -16.68 -6.00 8.83
C TYR A 16 -15.46 -5.10 8.67
N LEU A 17 -14.82 -4.73 9.78
CA LEU A 17 -13.62 -3.89 9.76
C LEU A 17 -12.44 -4.59 9.07
N GLU A 18 -12.26 -5.89 9.32
CA GLU A 18 -11.22 -6.68 8.65
C GLU A 18 -11.43 -6.72 7.14
N LEU A 19 -12.66 -6.96 6.70
CA LEU A 19 -13.01 -6.98 5.27
C LEU A 19 -12.79 -5.61 4.65
N ARG A 20 -13.20 -4.55 5.33
CA ARG A 20 -13.00 -3.17 4.88
C ARG A 20 -11.51 -2.83 4.78
N ASN A 21 -10.71 -3.19 5.77
CA ASN A 21 -9.27 -2.97 5.77
C ASN A 21 -8.57 -3.73 4.65
N LYS A 22 -8.97 -4.97 4.40
CA LYS A 22 -8.45 -5.78 3.31
C LYS A 22 -8.76 -5.15 1.95
N THR A 23 -9.98 -4.69 1.74
CA THR A 23 -10.39 -3.99 0.52
C THR A 23 -9.61 -2.69 0.34
N HIS A 24 -9.47 -1.91 1.40
CA HIS A 24 -8.69 -0.69 1.39
C HIS A 24 -7.21 -0.97 1.07
N TYR A 25 -6.64 -1.98 1.69
CA TYR A 25 -5.26 -2.40 1.44
C TYR A 25 -5.03 -2.76 -0.03
N HIS A 26 -5.90 -3.57 -0.63
CA HIS A 26 -5.81 -3.92 -2.04
C HIS A 26 -5.89 -2.71 -2.95
N ARG A 27 -6.75 -1.77 -2.62
CA ARG A 27 -6.89 -0.51 -3.35
C ARG A 27 -5.61 0.31 -3.30
N VAL A 28 -5.04 0.48 -2.12
CA VAL A 28 -3.79 1.21 -1.92
C VAL A 28 -2.65 0.55 -2.70
N VAL A 29 -2.54 -0.77 -2.64
CA VAL A 29 -1.51 -1.51 -3.39
C VAL A 29 -1.67 -1.32 -4.89
N THR A 30 -2.89 -1.41 -5.41
CA THR A 30 -3.17 -1.23 -6.84
C THR A 30 -2.82 0.19 -7.28
N GLU A 31 -3.26 1.20 -6.53
CA GLU A 31 -2.95 2.60 -6.82
C GLU A 31 -1.44 2.87 -6.80
N SER A 32 -0.74 2.31 -5.84
CA SER A 32 0.71 2.44 -5.73
C SER A 32 1.43 1.79 -6.92
N ARG A 33 1.03 0.59 -7.32
CA ARG A 33 1.60 -0.09 -8.48
C ARG A 33 1.37 0.67 -9.77
N ASP A 34 0.18 1.24 -9.96
CA ASP A 34 -0.14 2.06 -11.13
C ASP A 34 0.72 3.32 -11.17
N LYS A 35 0.90 3.98 -10.02
CA LYS A 35 1.78 5.14 -9.88
C LYS A 35 3.22 4.78 -10.22
N GLN A 36 3.72 3.63 -9.71
CA GLN A 36 5.06 3.15 -10.01
C GLN A 36 5.25 2.90 -11.51
N LYS A 37 4.28 2.30 -12.18
CA LYS A 37 4.33 2.06 -13.63
C LYS A 37 4.41 3.38 -14.42
N LYS A 38 3.63 4.36 -14.04
CA LYS A 38 3.67 5.69 -14.66
C LYS A 38 5.04 6.34 -14.49
N LEU A 39 5.59 6.28 -13.28
CA LEU A 39 6.92 6.83 -13.00
C LEU A 39 8.00 6.14 -13.83
N ILE A 40 7.95 4.81 -13.93
CA ILE A 40 8.90 4.04 -14.75
C ILE A 40 8.82 4.45 -16.22
N ASN A 41 7.61 4.58 -16.76
CA ASN A 41 7.40 4.99 -18.15
C ASN A 41 7.93 6.41 -18.41
N GLU A 42 7.68 7.34 -17.50
CA GLU A 42 8.19 8.70 -17.61
C GLU A 42 9.72 8.74 -17.54
N ILE A 43 10.32 7.97 -16.63
CA ILE A 43 11.78 7.85 -16.52
C ILE A 43 12.38 7.34 -17.83
N GLU A 44 11.82 6.28 -18.41
CA GLU A 44 12.28 5.71 -19.66
C GLU A 44 12.18 6.73 -20.80
N THR A 45 11.06 7.44 -20.89
CA THR A 45 10.83 8.48 -21.91
C THR A 45 11.87 9.60 -21.78
N LEU A 46 12.13 10.07 -20.56
CA LEU A 46 13.10 11.13 -20.31
C LEU A 46 14.54 10.67 -20.62
N ARG A 47 14.90 9.44 -20.28
CA ARG A 47 16.23 8.90 -20.58
C ARG A 47 16.44 8.70 -22.07
N THR A 48 15.39 8.33 -22.80
CA THR A 48 15.43 8.21 -24.25
C THR A 48 15.64 9.56 -24.93
N ALA A 49 15.12 10.65 -24.36
CA ALA A 49 15.37 12.00 -24.86
C ALA A 49 16.83 12.41 -24.77
N GLY A 50 17.57 11.94 -23.75
CA GLY A 50 19.04 12.01 -23.68
C GLY A 50 19.68 13.35 -23.36
N ASP A 51 18.91 14.43 -23.18
CA ASP A 51 19.43 15.72 -22.78
C ASP A 51 19.64 15.80 -21.27
N VAL A 52 20.49 16.76 -20.83
CA VAL A 52 20.87 16.90 -19.42
C VAL A 52 19.64 17.17 -18.54
N ASP A 53 18.76 18.07 -18.97
CA ASP A 53 17.58 18.44 -18.20
C ASP A 53 16.62 17.24 -18.05
N SER A 54 16.44 16.45 -19.11
CA SER A 54 15.63 15.25 -19.05
C SER A 54 16.21 14.18 -18.13
N ASN A 55 17.53 14.00 -18.14
CA ASN A 55 18.21 13.08 -17.25
C ASN A 55 18.10 13.50 -15.79
N ASP A 56 18.24 14.80 -15.49
CA ASP A 56 18.08 15.34 -14.13
C ASP A 56 16.65 15.12 -13.63
N ARG A 57 15.67 15.33 -14.50
CA ARG A 57 14.27 15.09 -14.16
C ARG A 57 13.99 13.60 -13.95
N ALA A 58 14.61 12.74 -14.76
CA ALA A 58 14.52 11.29 -14.59
C ALA A 58 15.08 10.84 -13.24
N ASP A 59 16.18 11.44 -12.78
CA ASP A 59 16.76 11.15 -11.48
C ASP A 59 15.82 11.56 -10.33
N LEU A 60 15.17 12.72 -10.43
CA LEU A 60 14.16 13.14 -9.45
C LEU A 60 12.98 12.17 -9.40
N LEU A 61 12.49 11.72 -10.56
CA LEU A 61 11.40 10.75 -10.64
C LEU A 61 11.82 9.38 -10.09
N ARG A 62 13.08 9.01 -10.27
CA ARG A 62 13.63 7.79 -9.68
C ARG A 62 13.60 7.82 -8.17
N ASP A 63 13.96 8.94 -7.57
CA ASP A 63 13.87 9.12 -6.12
C ASP A 63 12.42 9.02 -5.64
N GLU A 64 11.49 9.63 -6.36
CA GLU A 64 10.07 9.52 -6.08
C GLU A 64 9.58 8.07 -6.19
N LEU A 65 10.05 7.33 -7.19
CA LEU A 65 9.74 5.91 -7.34
C LEU A 65 10.25 5.08 -6.16
N LEU A 66 11.47 5.35 -5.70
CA LEU A 66 12.04 4.66 -4.53
C LEU A 66 11.24 4.96 -3.26
N ASP A 67 10.81 6.21 -3.07
CA ASP A 67 9.98 6.59 -1.93
C ASP A 67 8.63 5.88 -1.97
N GLU A 68 8.00 5.78 -3.15
CA GLU A 68 6.74 5.07 -3.32
C GLU A 68 6.89 3.58 -3.01
N LYS A 69 7.97 2.95 -3.44
CA LYS A 69 8.28 1.54 -3.13
C LYS A 69 8.47 1.33 -1.62
N ARG A 70 9.17 2.24 -0.94
CA ARG A 70 9.34 2.18 0.51
C ARG A 70 8.02 2.34 1.23
N HIS A 71 7.20 3.29 0.79
CA HIS A 71 5.88 3.53 1.35
C HIS A 71 4.99 2.28 1.24
N LEU A 72 4.96 1.66 0.07
CA LEU A 72 4.21 0.42 -0.13
C LEU A 72 4.73 -0.72 0.75
N LYS A 73 6.05 -0.83 0.89
CA LYS A 73 6.69 -1.82 1.76
C LYS A 73 6.27 -1.63 3.22
N HIS A 74 6.21 -0.38 3.71
CA HIS A 74 5.76 -0.08 5.07
C HIS A 74 4.30 -0.42 5.28
N ILE A 75 3.44 -0.09 4.32
CA ILE A 75 2.01 -0.43 4.37
C ILE A 75 1.82 -1.94 4.41
N SER A 76 2.53 -2.67 3.56
CA SER A 76 2.46 -4.13 3.51
C SER A 76 2.95 -4.78 4.81
N ALA A 77 4.05 -4.29 5.36
CA ALA A 77 4.59 -4.78 6.63
C ALA A 77 3.62 -4.50 7.78
N PHE A 78 3.04 -3.31 7.83
CA PHE A 78 2.04 -2.94 8.83
C PHE A 78 0.81 -3.83 8.75
N TYR A 79 0.30 -4.08 7.54
CA TYR A 79 -0.86 -4.95 7.34
C TYR A 79 -0.57 -6.39 7.79
N LEU A 80 0.56 -6.95 7.38
CA LEU A 80 0.97 -8.31 7.75
C LEU A 80 1.17 -8.43 9.26
N LYS A 81 1.79 -7.45 9.87
CA LYS A 81 2.00 -7.41 11.32
C LYS A 81 0.68 -7.35 12.08
N SER A 82 -0.29 -6.62 11.58
CA SER A 82 -1.63 -6.54 12.17
C SER A 82 -2.34 -7.90 12.11
N VAL A 83 -2.25 -8.60 11.00
CA VAL A 83 -2.83 -9.94 10.82
C VAL A 83 -2.12 -10.97 11.70
N GLU A 84 -0.79 -10.96 11.76
CA GLU A 84 0.00 -11.84 12.61
C GLU A 84 -0.25 -11.56 14.09
N GLY A 85 -0.40 -10.32 14.48
CA GLY A 85 -0.74 -9.92 15.84
C GLY A 85 -2.06 -10.54 16.30
N ASP A 86 -3.05 -10.58 15.45
CA ASP A 86 -4.34 -11.21 15.71
C ASP A 86 -4.20 -12.73 15.86
N SER A 87 -3.30 -13.36 15.12
CA SER A 87 -3.00 -14.78 15.22
C SER A 87 -2.29 -15.13 16.52
N ASP A 88 -1.37 -14.29 16.98
CA ASP A 88 -0.57 -14.52 18.17
C ASP A 88 -1.33 -14.24 19.46
N SER A 89 -2.47 -13.58 19.41
CA SER A 89 -3.29 -13.26 20.58
C SER A 89 -4.11 -14.44 21.11
N LYS A 90 -3.87 -15.60 20.59
CA LYS A 90 -4.43 -16.83 21.14
C LYS A 90 -3.67 -17.22 22.40
#